data_3e3271db2cbeaebb103d9edc1d70eb1c
#
_entry.id   3e3271db2cbeaebb103d9edc1d70eb1c
#
_cell.length_a   1.000
_cell.length_b   1.000
_cell.length_c   1.000
_cell.angle_alpha   90.00
_cell.angle_beta   90.00
_cell.angle_gamma   90.00
#
_symmetry.space_group_name_H-M   'P 1'
#
loop_
_entity.id
_entity.type
_entity.pdbx_description
1 polymer ?
#
loop_
_entity_poly.entity_id
_entity_poly.type
_entity_poly.pdbx_seq_one_letter_code
_entity_poly.pdbx_strand_id
1 'polypeptide(L)'
;MTPSTPFGPEQTAQALPYAALADHVRALLLDPTVVVPPRLVQPLPRGGSLFVMPAADAQLAITKLITFVADNPARGLPAIQGDVVVFDAQDGRRLQVLHGPTVTARRTAAVSLLAARELAPAPQGRLLIVGAGVQGRAHLEAFVQGLGVREVWVASRSDASAQALVAHARQLGVQAQVASDADAALAECPLVVSCTSAQGVALRAAPRQDAFVAAVGAFTPRMLEWAPEVCRHISATGRVVVDTRDADHEAGDLLQAGLPVTDFPTLADGVRQSASGAARRGAGPVFFKSCGWAGWDLAAARCAHAQLSGKP
;
A
#
# COMPACT_ATOMS: atom_id res chain seq x y z
N MET A 1 -17.33 -0.77 32.33
CA MET A 1 -17.23 -0.19 30.97
C MET A 1 -17.65 -1.26 29.97
N THR A 2 -18.64 -0.96 29.16
CA THR A 2 -19.12 -1.89 28.14
C THR A 2 -17.99 -2.14 27.12
N PRO A 3 -17.70 -3.38 26.73
CA PRO A 3 -16.70 -3.68 25.71
C PRO A 3 -17.10 -2.94 24.42
N SER A 4 -16.17 -2.18 23.83
CA SER A 4 -16.44 -1.52 22.54
C SER A 4 -16.80 -2.57 21.50
N THR A 5 -17.94 -2.39 20.82
CA THR A 5 -18.36 -3.26 19.71
C THR A 5 -17.31 -3.18 18.59
N PRO A 6 -16.92 -4.30 17.98
CA PRO A 6 -16.02 -4.29 16.85
C PRO A 6 -16.59 -3.44 15.69
N PHE A 7 -15.74 -2.65 15.05
CA PHE A 7 -16.12 -1.85 13.90
C PHE A 7 -16.26 -2.74 12.66
N GLY A 8 -17.39 -2.59 11.98
CA GLY A 8 -17.58 -3.17 10.66
C GLY A 8 -16.75 -2.46 9.57
N PRO A 9 -16.83 -2.95 8.31
CA PRO A 9 -16.07 -2.37 7.20
C PRO A 9 -16.29 -0.87 7.01
N GLU A 10 -17.53 -0.41 7.06
CA GLU A 10 -17.89 1.00 6.83
C GLU A 10 -17.38 1.93 7.93
N GLN A 11 -17.59 1.55 9.20
CA GLN A 11 -17.13 2.32 10.35
C GLN A 11 -15.60 2.41 10.36
N THR A 12 -14.92 1.30 10.05
CA THR A 12 -13.45 1.27 9.90
C THR A 12 -13.00 2.19 8.76
N ALA A 13 -13.69 2.19 7.63
CA ALA A 13 -13.35 3.04 6.49
C ALA A 13 -13.53 4.54 6.83
N GLN A 14 -14.62 4.89 7.52
CA GLN A 14 -14.88 6.27 7.97
C GLN A 14 -13.83 6.78 8.95
N ALA A 15 -13.34 5.91 9.84
CA ALA A 15 -12.27 6.23 10.80
C ALA A 15 -10.86 6.35 10.16
N LEU A 16 -10.70 6.04 8.86
CA LEU A 16 -9.42 6.01 8.14
C LEU A 16 -9.46 6.86 6.85
N PRO A 17 -9.72 8.19 6.90
CA PRO A 17 -9.63 9.04 5.71
C PRO A 17 -8.21 8.99 5.12
N TYR A 18 -8.07 8.82 3.80
CA TYR A 18 -6.76 8.54 3.17
C TYR A 18 -5.71 9.63 3.42
N ALA A 19 -6.10 10.91 3.36
CA ALA A 19 -5.17 12.00 3.59
C ALA A 19 -4.64 12.00 5.03
N ALA A 20 -5.54 11.93 6.02
CA ALA A 20 -5.18 11.86 7.43
C ALA A 20 -4.35 10.60 7.74
N LEU A 21 -4.73 9.45 7.17
CA LEU A 21 -3.99 8.21 7.34
C LEU A 21 -2.56 8.31 6.77
N ALA A 22 -2.38 8.95 5.62
CA ALA A 22 -1.04 9.20 5.07
C ALA A 22 -0.20 10.11 5.98
N ASP A 23 -0.83 11.11 6.61
CA ASP A 23 -0.16 11.99 7.57
C ASP A 23 0.22 11.23 8.86
N HIS A 24 -0.63 10.30 9.35
CA HIS A 24 -0.28 9.41 10.45
C HIS A 24 0.83 8.41 10.08
N VAL A 25 0.89 7.91 8.85
CA VAL A 25 2.01 7.11 8.35
C VAL A 25 3.30 7.93 8.37
N ARG A 26 3.25 9.18 7.90
CA ARG A 26 4.41 10.08 7.94
C ARG A 26 4.90 10.35 9.36
N ALA A 27 4.00 10.66 10.28
CA ALA A 27 4.31 10.90 11.68
C ALA A 27 4.93 9.66 12.35
N LEU A 28 4.40 8.45 12.06
CA LEU A 28 4.91 7.20 12.58
C LEU A 28 6.36 6.93 12.15
N LEU A 29 6.71 7.24 10.89
CA LEU A 29 8.08 7.05 10.38
C LEU A 29 9.13 7.95 11.06
N LEU A 30 8.69 9.04 11.70
CA LEU A 30 9.54 9.99 12.42
C LEU A 30 9.53 9.76 13.95
N ASP A 31 8.70 8.85 14.45
CA ASP A 31 8.53 8.60 15.87
C ASP A 31 9.52 7.53 16.36
N PRO A 32 10.48 7.89 17.23
CA PRO A 32 11.47 6.94 17.75
C PRO A 32 10.90 5.93 18.76
N THR A 33 9.67 6.12 19.24
CA THR A 33 9.04 5.22 20.22
C THR A 33 8.38 4.01 19.57
N VAL A 34 8.30 4.00 18.24
CA VAL A 34 7.66 2.90 17.49
C VAL A 34 8.51 1.65 17.53
N VAL A 35 7.90 0.56 18.01
CA VAL A 35 8.50 -0.77 18.07
C VAL A 35 7.63 -1.73 17.26
N VAL A 36 8.23 -2.37 16.26
CA VAL A 36 7.56 -3.33 15.39
C VAL A 36 8.39 -4.61 15.32
N PRO A 37 8.07 -5.63 16.10
CA PRO A 37 8.76 -6.90 16.01
C PRO A 37 8.42 -7.63 14.70
N PRO A 38 9.22 -8.61 14.28
CA PRO A 38 8.92 -9.45 13.13
C PRO A 38 7.54 -10.10 13.25
N ARG A 39 6.82 -10.14 12.11
CA ARG A 39 5.52 -10.81 12.04
C ARG A 39 5.67 -12.33 12.18
N LEU A 40 4.72 -12.99 12.84
CA LEU A 40 4.59 -14.43 12.81
C LEU A 40 3.68 -14.81 11.64
N VAL A 41 4.15 -15.78 10.85
CA VAL A 41 3.37 -16.37 9.74
C VAL A 41 3.23 -17.87 10.01
N GLN A 42 2.01 -18.31 10.32
CA GLN A 42 1.70 -19.69 10.57
C GLN A 42 0.94 -20.29 9.38
N PRO A 43 1.49 -21.27 8.66
CA PRO A 43 0.74 -21.98 7.61
C PRO A 43 -0.51 -22.66 8.17
N LEU A 44 -1.59 -22.64 7.39
CA LEU A 44 -2.82 -23.34 7.73
C LEU A 44 -2.85 -24.74 7.08
N PRO A 45 -3.39 -25.77 7.75
CA PRO A 45 -3.35 -27.16 7.27
C PRO A 45 -4.02 -27.39 5.91
N ARG A 46 -4.99 -26.55 5.53
CA ARG A 46 -5.73 -26.63 4.24
C ARG A 46 -5.31 -25.56 3.22
N GLY A 47 -4.10 -25.00 3.39
CA GLY A 47 -3.59 -23.89 2.58
C GLY A 47 -3.94 -22.52 3.16
N GLY A 48 -3.16 -21.52 2.78
CA GLY A 48 -3.23 -20.17 3.35
C GLY A 48 -2.33 -20.01 4.57
N SER A 49 -2.45 -18.87 5.23
CA SER A 49 -1.61 -18.50 6.37
C SER A 49 -2.39 -17.68 7.40
N LEU A 50 -2.05 -17.86 8.67
CA LEU A 50 -2.41 -16.95 9.75
C LEU A 50 -1.24 -16.00 9.98
N PHE A 51 -1.53 -14.71 10.00
CA PHE A 51 -0.57 -13.65 10.30
C PHE A 51 -0.88 -13.04 11.68
N VAL A 52 0.15 -12.96 12.53
CA VAL A 52 0.12 -12.20 13.78
C VAL A 52 1.15 -11.08 13.65
N MET A 53 0.67 -9.84 13.64
CA MET A 53 1.48 -8.67 13.32
C MET A 53 1.35 -7.63 14.43
N PRO A 54 2.18 -7.72 15.49
CA PRO A 54 2.18 -6.75 16.58
C PRO A 54 2.94 -5.48 16.22
N ALA A 55 2.54 -4.36 16.82
CA ALA A 55 3.27 -3.11 16.82
C ALA A 55 2.85 -2.25 18.01
N ALA A 56 3.74 -1.40 18.50
CA ALA A 56 3.44 -0.49 19.61
C ALA A 56 4.22 0.81 19.50
N ASP A 57 3.72 1.83 20.19
CA ASP A 57 4.40 3.08 20.48
C ASP A 57 4.14 3.49 21.95
N ALA A 58 4.46 4.73 22.30
CA ALA A 58 4.26 5.24 23.65
C ALA A 58 2.77 5.33 24.07
N GLN A 59 1.82 5.28 23.14
CA GLN A 59 0.39 5.51 23.39
C GLN A 59 -0.47 4.27 23.10
N LEU A 60 -0.18 3.57 22.02
CA LEU A 60 -0.98 2.45 21.52
C LEU A 60 -0.15 1.19 21.36
N ALA A 61 -0.76 0.07 21.66
CA ALA A 61 -0.28 -1.25 21.26
C ALA A 61 -1.34 -1.91 20.38
N ILE A 62 -0.91 -2.57 19.30
CA ILE A 62 -1.83 -3.26 18.39
C ILE A 62 -1.37 -4.68 18.10
N THR A 63 -2.30 -5.52 17.73
CA THR A 63 -2.01 -6.69 16.92
C THR A 63 -3.01 -6.80 15.78
N LYS A 64 -2.49 -6.94 14.54
CA LYS A 64 -3.32 -7.41 13.44
C LYS A 64 -3.26 -8.93 13.43
N LEU A 65 -4.43 -9.56 13.53
CA LEU A 65 -4.62 -10.99 13.49
C LEU A 65 -5.52 -11.30 12.29
N ILE A 66 -4.93 -11.84 11.22
CA ILE A 66 -5.65 -12.11 9.97
C ILE A 66 -5.28 -13.47 9.40
N THR A 67 -6.21 -14.07 8.68
CA THR A 67 -5.92 -15.18 7.76
C THR A 67 -5.86 -14.67 6.33
N PHE A 68 -4.99 -15.28 5.52
CA PHE A 68 -4.93 -15.09 4.08
C PHE A 68 -5.10 -16.43 3.39
N VAL A 69 -6.13 -16.56 2.56
CA VAL A 69 -6.42 -17.75 1.75
C VAL A 69 -6.68 -17.30 0.32
N ALA A 70 -5.70 -17.52 -0.56
CA ALA A 70 -5.71 -16.98 -1.93
C ALA A 70 -6.91 -17.46 -2.76
N ASP A 71 -7.39 -18.69 -2.52
CA ASP A 71 -8.48 -19.32 -3.29
C ASP A 71 -9.88 -18.95 -2.77
N ASN A 72 -10.00 -18.22 -1.67
CA ASN A 72 -11.28 -17.82 -1.11
C ASN A 72 -12.16 -17.02 -2.10
N PRO A 73 -11.64 -16.08 -2.92
CA PRO A 73 -12.45 -15.34 -3.88
C PRO A 73 -13.20 -16.24 -4.89
N ALA A 74 -12.58 -17.34 -5.31
CA ALA A 74 -13.24 -18.34 -6.19
C ALA A 74 -14.44 -19.04 -5.50
N ARG A 75 -14.53 -18.95 -4.17
CA ARG A 75 -15.59 -19.51 -3.33
C ARG A 75 -16.54 -18.44 -2.79
N GLY A 76 -16.44 -17.20 -3.29
CA GLY A 76 -17.26 -16.08 -2.83
C GLY A 76 -16.89 -15.56 -1.43
N LEU A 77 -15.71 -15.91 -0.91
CA LEU A 77 -15.23 -15.47 0.41
C LEU A 77 -14.09 -14.46 0.25
N PRO A 78 -13.89 -13.53 1.21
CA PRO A 78 -12.72 -12.65 1.20
C PRO A 78 -11.41 -13.43 1.34
N ALA A 79 -10.38 -13.05 0.57
CA ALA A 79 -9.05 -13.65 0.70
C ALA A 79 -8.41 -13.35 2.06
N ILE A 80 -8.67 -12.17 2.62
CA ILE A 80 -8.20 -11.72 3.93
C ILE A 80 -9.40 -11.64 4.87
N GLN A 81 -9.28 -12.23 6.06
CA GLN A 81 -10.28 -12.14 7.13
C GLN A 81 -9.59 -11.94 8.47
N GLY A 82 -10.22 -11.23 9.39
CA GLY A 82 -9.71 -10.95 10.74
C GLY A 82 -9.72 -9.48 11.09
N ASP A 83 -9.01 -9.12 12.15
CA ASP A 83 -9.14 -7.83 12.80
C ASP A 83 -7.80 -7.22 13.21
N VAL A 84 -7.83 -5.91 13.51
CA VAL A 84 -6.78 -5.19 14.23
C VAL A 84 -7.33 -4.83 15.61
N VAL A 85 -6.73 -5.38 16.65
CA VAL A 85 -7.08 -5.07 18.04
C VAL A 85 -6.15 -3.98 18.55
N VAL A 86 -6.75 -2.92 19.11
CA VAL A 86 -6.03 -1.72 19.58
C VAL A 86 -6.18 -1.62 21.10
N PHE A 87 -5.05 -1.44 21.77
CA PHE A 87 -4.95 -1.29 23.22
C PHE A 87 -4.29 0.04 23.58
N ASP A 88 -4.66 0.58 24.72
CA ASP A 88 -3.91 1.64 25.39
C ASP A 88 -2.58 1.05 25.90
N ALA A 89 -1.45 1.65 25.53
CA ALA A 89 -0.14 1.15 25.93
C ALA A 89 0.19 1.40 27.41
N GLN A 90 -0.55 2.29 28.10
CA GLN A 90 -0.30 2.64 29.50
C GLN A 90 -1.00 1.70 30.49
N ASP A 91 -2.27 1.36 30.21
CA ASP A 91 -3.08 0.57 31.14
C ASP A 91 -3.51 -0.80 30.60
N GLY A 92 -3.18 -1.10 29.33
CA GLY A 92 -3.49 -2.36 28.65
C GLY A 92 -4.97 -2.51 28.26
N ARG A 93 -5.78 -1.48 28.44
CA ARG A 93 -7.20 -1.51 28.13
C ARG A 93 -7.42 -1.61 26.62
N ARG A 94 -8.31 -2.52 26.19
CA ARG A 94 -8.73 -2.58 24.80
C ARG A 94 -9.56 -1.35 24.44
N LEU A 95 -9.10 -0.59 23.45
CA LEU A 95 -9.74 0.62 22.96
C LEU A 95 -10.71 0.33 21.81
N GLN A 96 -10.26 -0.44 20.81
CA GLN A 96 -10.98 -0.66 19.56
C GLN A 96 -10.67 -2.03 18.97
N VAL A 97 -11.57 -2.50 18.10
CA VAL A 97 -11.33 -3.60 17.18
C VAL A 97 -11.75 -3.11 15.80
N LEU A 98 -10.81 -3.04 14.86
CA LEU A 98 -11.02 -2.55 13.51
C LEU A 98 -11.07 -3.71 12.51
N HIS A 99 -11.90 -3.61 11.49
CA HIS A 99 -12.02 -4.63 10.45
C HIS A 99 -10.71 -4.76 9.66
N GLY A 100 -10.01 -5.87 9.81
CA GLY A 100 -8.67 -6.11 9.29
C GLY A 100 -8.51 -5.95 7.77
N PRO A 101 -9.42 -6.50 6.94
CA PRO A 101 -9.41 -6.29 5.49
C PRO A 101 -9.48 -4.81 5.10
N THR A 102 -10.34 -4.02 5.74
CA THR A 102 -10.49 -2.58 5.47
C THR A 102 -9.24 -1.81 5.89
N VAL A 103 -8.68 -2.11 7.08
CA VAL A 103 -7.40 -1.52 7.51
C VAL A 103 -6.32 -1.84 6.47
N THR A 104 -6.18 -3.11 6.07
CA THR A 104 -5.16 -3.54 5.10
C THR A 104 -5.30 -2.82 3.76
N ALA A 105 -6.52 -2.68 3.23
CA ALA A 105 -6.76 -1.99 1.97
C ALA A 105 -6.38 -0.51 2.06
N ARG A 106 -6.90 0.19 3.08
CA ARG A 106 -6.73 1.65 3.21
C ARG A 106 -5.31 2.04 3.59
N ARG A 107 -4.65 1.32 4.53
CA ARG A 107 -3.28 1.65 4.93
C ARG A 107 -2.27 1.40 3.81
N THR A 108 -2.48 0.38 2.98
CA THR A 108 -1.59 0.13 1.84
C THR A 108 -1.68 1.27 0.82
N ALA A 109 -2.88 1.71 0.50
CA ALA A 109 -3.09 2.83 -0.40
C ALA A 109 -2.59 4.16 0.19
N ALA A 110 -2.73 4.38 1.51
CA ALA A 110 -2.22 5.57 2.18
C ALA A 110 -0.68 5.63 2.21
N VAL A 111 0.00 4.48 2.37
CA VAL A 111 1.46 4.39 2.26
C VAL A 111 1.92 4.74 0.85
N SER A 112 1.26 4.22 -0.19
CA SER A 112 1.54 4.58 -1.59
C SER A 112 1.25 6.06 -1.87
N LEU A 113 0.18 6.61 -1.29
CA LEU A 113 -0.15 8.04 -1.38
C LEU A 113 0.94 8.90 -0.74
N LEU A 114 1.40 8.56 0.46
CA LEU A 114 2.53 9.25 1.11
C LEU A 114 3.78 9.17 0.24
N ALA A 115 4.13 7.97 -0.23
CA ALA A 115 5.29 7.78 -1.10
C ALA A 115 5.21 8.65 -2.36
N ALA A 116 4.02 8.75 -3.00
CA ALA A 116 3.81 9.62 -4.15
C ALA A 116 3.97 11.10 -3.79
N ARG A 117 3.43 11.56 -2.65
CA ARG A 117 3.59 12.94 -2.17
C ARG A 117 5.05 13.29 -1.91
N GLU A 118 5.82 12.35 -1.35
CA GLU A 118 7.20 12.58 -0.94
C GLU A 118 8.22 12.36 -2.08
N LEU A 119 7.95 11.46 -3.01
CA LEU A 119 8.96 10.93 -3.92
C LEU A 119 8.66 11.16 -5.40
N ALA A 120 7.38 11.38 -5.80
CA ALA A 120 7.02 11.49 -7.21
C ALA A 120 7.69 12.70 -7.88
N PRO A 121 8.36 12.51 -9.04
CA PRO A 121 8.89 13.63 -9.82
C PRO A 121 7.79 14.56 -10.34
N ALA A 122 6.66 13.95 -10.75
CA ALA A 122 5.46 14.65 -11.24
C ALA A 122 4.22 14.05 -10.53
N PRO A 123 3.83 14.54 -9.34
CA PRO A 123 2.72 13.98 -8.57
C PRO A 123 1.33 14.31 -9.14
N GLN A 124 1.28 14.93 -10.27
CA GLN A 124 0.05 15.31 -10.98
C GLN A 124 -0.04 14.59 -12.33
N GLY A 125 -1.27 14.45 -12.83
CA GLY A 125 -1.52 13.85 -14.13
C GLY A 125 -2.29 12.54 -14.05
N ARG A 126 -2.21 11.77 -15.14
CA ARG A 126 -2.94 10.52 -15.34
C ARG A 126 -2.38 9.41 -14.45
N LEU A 127 -3.28 8.66 -13.84
CA LEU A 127 -2.96 7.48 -13.04
C LEU A 127 -3.25 6.21 -13.84
N LEU A 128 -2.27 5.33 -13.96
CA LEU A 128 -2.48 3.95 -14.40
C LEU A 128 -2.62 3.02 -13.18
N ILE A 129 -3.70 2.25 -13.14
CA ILE A 129 -3.87 1.17 -12.15
C ILE A 129 -3.83 -0.17 -12.88
N VAL A 130 -2.85 -1.00 -12.53
CA VAL A 130 -2.71 -2.37 -13.04
C VAL A 130 -3.13 -3.34 -11.93
N GLY A 131 -4.34 -3.87 -12.07
CA GLY A 131 -5.02 -4.70 -11.06
C GLY A 131 -6.28 -4.03 -10.49
N ALA A 132 -7.45 -4.52 -10.88
CA ALA A 132 -8.75 -3.93 -10.54
C ALA A 132 -9.43 -4.60 -9.33
N GLY A 133 -8.65 -5.12 -8.39
CA GLY A 133 -9.14 -5.73 -7.15
C GLY A 133 -9.31 -4.70 -6.02
N VAL A 134 -9.40 -5.21 -4.78
CA VAL A 134 -9.55 -4.39 -3.56
C VAL A 134 -8.46 -3.31 -3.46
N GLN A 135 -7.20 -3.65 -3.76
CA GLN A 135 -6.10 -2.69 -3.72
C GLN A 135 -6.21 -1.64 -4.84
N GLY A 136 -6.60 -2.04 -6.06
CA GLY A 136 -6.82 -1.08 -7.15
C GLY A 136 -7.89 -0.05 -6.80
N ARG A 137 -8.99 -0.48 -6.17
CA ARG A 137 -10.04 0.42 -5.70
C ARG A 137 -9.56 1.36 -4.60
N ALA A 138 -8.84 0.84 -3.60
CA ALA A 138 -8.32 1.65 -2.50
C ALA A 138 -7.30 2.69 -2.97
N HIS A 139 -6.41 2.32 -3.90
CA HIS A 139 -5.45 3.24 -4.49
C HIS A 139 -6.11 4.31 -5.38
N LEU A 140 -7.12 3.93 -6.17
CA LEU A 140 -7.92 4.89 -6.91
C LEU A 140 -8.48 5.98 -5.99
N GLU A 141 -9.19 5.56 -4.92
CA GLU A 141 -9.79 6.48 -3.95
C GLU A 141 -8.72 7.36 -3.26
N ALA A 142 -7.60 6.75 -2.86
CA ALA A 142 -6.52 7.47 -2.18
C ALA A 142 -5.86 8.53 -3.08
N PHE A 143 -5.58 8.21 -4.34
CA PHE A 143 -4.92 9.12 -5.26
C PHE A 143 -5.88 10.22 -5.77
N VAL A 144 -7.15 9.91 -5.95
CA VAL A 144 -8.17 10.92 -6.26
C VAL A 144 -8.32 11.92 -5.11
N GLN A 145 -8.48 11.43 -3.88
CA GLN A 145 -8.69 12.28 -2.71
C GLN A 145 -7.40 12.99 -2.24
N GLY A 146 -6.26 12.33 -2.35
CA GLY A 146 -5.01 12.79 -1.77
C GLY A 146 -4.07 13.54 -2.71
N LEU A 147 -4.14 13.30 -4.02
CA LEU A 147 -3.35 13.99 -5.06
C LEU A 147 -4.21 14.80 -6.04
N GLY A 148 -5.54 14.67 -5.98
CA GLY A 148 -6.43 15.34 -6.90
C GLY A 148 -6.39 14.79 -8.32
N VAL A 149 -6.08 13.50 -8.50
CA VAL A 149 -6.09 12.82 -9.81
C VAL A 149 -7.45 12.99 -10.49
N ARG A 150 -7.45 13.35 -11.78
CA ARG A 150 -8.66 13.59 -12.57
C ARG A 150 -8.84 12.65 -13.74
N GLU A 151 -7.81 11.89 -14.10
CA GLU A 151 -7.83 10.93 -15.20
C GLU A 151 -7.19 9.63 -14.79
N VAL A 152 -7.88 8.51 -15.02
CA VAL A 152 -7.45 7.18 -14.60
C VAL A 152 -7.59 6.17 -15.75
N TRP A 153 -6.55 5.42 -15.98
CA TRP A 153 -6.57 4.26 -16.86
C TRP A 153 -6.45 3.00 -16.03
N VAL A 154 -7.23 1.99 -16.37
CA VAL A 154 -7.31 0.73 -15.61
C VAL A 154 -6.97 -0.44 -16.52
N ALA A 155 -5.95 -1.19 -16.17
CA ALA A 155 -5.60 -2.46 -16.80
C ALA A 155 -5.87 -3.62 -15.83
N SER A 156 -6.50 -4.68 -16.32
CA SER A 156 -6.77 -5.89 -15.54
C SER A 156 -6.92 -7.09 -16.48
N ARG A 157 -6.58 -8.29 -15.99
CA ARG A 157 -6.82 -9.55 -16.72
C ARG A 157 -8.31 -9.82 -16.97
N SER A 158 -9.18 -9.28 -16.12
CA SER A 158 -10.64 -9.41 -16.24
C SER A 158 -11.22 -8.09 -16.70
N ASP A 159 -11.79 -8.06 -17.89
CA ASP A 159 -12.49 -6.90 -18.42
C ASP A 159 -13.63 -6.44 -17.51
N ALA A 160 -14.39 -7.38 -16.95
CA ALA A 160 -15.48 -7.06 -16.02
C ALA A 160 -14.96 -6.31 -14.78
N SER A 161 -13.82 -6.74 -14.23
CA SER A 161 -13.20 -6.05 -13.08
C SER A 161 -12.65 -4.67 -13.47
N ALA A 162 -12.05 -4.55 -14.67
CA ALA A 162 -11.57 -3.26 -15.17
C ALA A 162 -12.73 -2.28 -15.37
N GLN A 163 -13.82 -2.71 -16.01
CA GLN A 163 -15.03 -1.90 -16.22
C GLN A 163 -15.68 -1.49 -14.89
N ALA A 164 -15.74 -2.37 -13.91
CA ALA A 164 -16.29 -2.06 -12.59
C ALA A 164 -15.47 -0.96 -11.89
N LEU A 165 -14.12 -1.01 -11.98
CA LEU A 165 -13.26 0.00 -11.40
C LEU A 165 -13.36 1.33 -12.16
N VAL A 166 -13.46 1.30 -13.49
CA VAL A 166 -13.74 2.49 -14.33
C VAL A 166 -15.08 3.13 -13.95
N ALA A 167 -16.13 2.33 -13.77
CA ALA A 167 -17.44 2.84 -13.35
C ALA A 167 -17.35 3.50 -11.97
N HIS A 168 -16.60 2.90 -11.03
CA HIS A 168 -16.36 3.48 -9.71
C HIS A 168 -15.59 4.81 -9.80
N ALA A 169 -14.54 4.90 -10.64
CA ALA A 169 -13.80 6.14 -10.85
C ALA A 169 -14.71 7.27 -11.38
N ARG A 170 -15.61 6.95 -12.30
CA ARG A 170 -16.60 7.92 -12.84
C ARG A 170 -17.58 8.39 -11.76
N GLN A 171 -17.99 7.51 -10.83
CA GLN A 171 -18.81 7.91 -9.68
C GLN A 171 -18.08 8.88 -8.74
N LEU A 172 -16.75 8.82 -8.69
CA LEU A 172 -15.91 9.78 -7.96
C LEU A 172 -15.66 11.09 -8.74
N GLY A 173 -16.29 11.27 -9.92
CA GLY A 173 -16.12 12.47 -10.76
C GLY A 173 -14.82 12.49 -11.56
N VAL A 174 -14.19 11.32 -11.79
CA VAL A 174 -12.91 11.19 -12.49
C VAL A 174 -13.14 10.67 -13.90
N GLN A 175 -12.43 11.19 -14.89
CA GLN A 175 -12.40 10.61 -16.23
C GLN A 175 -11.67 9.27 -16.17
N ALA A 176 -12.31 8.22 -16.69
CA ALA A 176 -11.73 6.89 -16.59
C ALA A 176 -12.02 6.03 -17.81
N GLN A 177 -11.03 5.21 -18.19
CA GLN A 177 -11.14 4.22 -19.26
C GLN A 177 -10.34 2.96 -18.97
N VAL A 178 -10.66 1.90 -19.67
CA VAL A 178 -9.86 0.67 -19.66
C VAL A 178 -8.65 0.86 -20.59
N ALA A 179 -7.47 0.52 -20.11
CA ALA A 179 -6.26 0.37 -20.90
C ALA A 179 -6.19 -1.07 -21.40
N SER A 180 -6.31 -1.26 -22.72
CA SER A 180 -6.23 -2.59 -23.35
C SER A 180 -4.81 -3.17 -23.32
N ASP A 181 -3.81 -2.30 -23.26
CA ASP A 181 -2.39 -2.65 -23.16
C ASP A 181 -1.77 -1.84 -22.01
N ALA A 182 -1.40 -2.56 -20.94
CA ALA A 182 -0.81 -1.95 -19.76
C ALA A 182 0.60 -1.42 -20.04
N ASP A 183 1.38 -2.12 -20.85
CA ASP A 183 2.75 -1.72 -21.20
C ASP A 183 2.75 -0.44 -22.05
N ALA A 184 1.87 -0.34 -23.03
CA ALA A 184 1.70 0.90 -23.81
C ALA A 184 1.22 2.08 -22.92
N ALA A 185 0.35 1.83 -21.95
CA ALA A 185 -0.17 2.84 -21.04
C ALA A 185 0.90 3.46 -20.12
N LEU A 186 2.00 2.72 -19.83
CA LEU A 186 3.11 3.24 -19.01
C LEU A 186 3.78 4.49 -19.61
N ALA A 187 3.82 4.61 -20.93
CA ALA A 187 4.40 5.78 -21.59
C ALA A 187 3.59 7.06 -21.41
N GLU A 188 2.30 6.91 -21.07
CA GLU A 188 1.34 8.01 -20.98
C GLU A 188 1.05 8.47 -19.53
N CYS A 189 1.40 7.63 -18.54
CA CYS A 189 0.98 7.85 -17.16
C CYS A 189 2.16 8.20 -16.24
N PRO A 190 2.20 9.44 -15.69
CA PRO A 190 3.22 9.80 -14.69
C PRO A 190 3.00 9.14 -13.33
N LEU A 191 1.81 8.64 -13.04
CA LEU A 191 1.50 7.92 -11.83
C LEU A 191 1.06 6.50 -12.19
N VAL A 192 1.71 5.50 -11.57
CA VAL A 192 1.43 4.08 -11.80
C VAL A 192 1.27 3.36 -10.47
N VAL A 193 0.24 2.52 -10.37
CA VAL A 193 0.04 1.58 -9.26
C VAL A 193 -0.09 0.18 -9.84
N SER A 194 0.83 -0.73 -9.50
CA SER A 194 0.68 -2.15 -9.78
C SER A 194 0.27 -2.90 -8.50
N CYS A 195 -0.87 -3.57 -8.57
CA CYS A 195 -1.50 -4.25 -7.44
C CYS A 195 -2.22 -5.52 -7.88
N THR A 196 -1.56 -6.30 -8.72
CA THR A 196 -2.06 -7.59 -9.24
C THR A 196 -1.93 -8.71 -8.19
N SER A 197 -2.37 -9.90 -8.53
CA SER A 197 -2.12 -11.10 -7.73
C SER A 197 -0.66 -11.57 -7.76
N ALA A 198 0.20 -10.94 -8.58
CA ALA A 198 1.63 -11.21 -8.72
C ALA A 198 2.02 -12.68 -8.95
N GLN A 199 1.16 -13.42 -9.64
CA GLN A 199 1.41 -14.82 -10.03
C GLN A 199 2.31 -14.94 -11.28
N GLY A 200 2.77 -13.83 -11.82
CA GLY A 200 3.64 -13.73 -12.97
C GLY A 200 3.76 -12.30 -13.46
N VAL A 201 4.68 -12.06 -14.37
CA VAL A 201 4.97 -10.75 -14.94
C VAL A 201 3.73 -10.15 -15.61
N ALA A 202 3.31 -9.00 -15.12
CA ALA A 202 2.22 -8.20 -15.67
C ALA A 202 2.73 -7.03 -16.52
N LEU A 203 3.91 -6.49 -16.23
CA LEU A 203 4.50 -5.31 -16.87
C LEU A 203 5.90 -5.60 -17.37
N ARG A 204 6.13 -5.33 -18.66
CA ARG A 204 7.39 -5.60 -19.40
C ARG A 204 8.01 -4.36 -20.04
N ALA A 205 7.30 -3.26 -20.09
CA ALA A 205 7.82 -2.00 -20.59
C ALA A 205 8.34 -1.11 -19.46
N ALA A 206 9.31 -0.26 -19.78
CA ALA A 206 9.79 0.75 -18.85
C ALA A 206 8.74 1.86 -18.68
N PRO A 207 8.52 2.39 -17.46
CA PRO A 207 7.71 3.56 -17.27
C PRO A 207 8.40 4.81 -17.85
N ARG A 208 7.65 5.88 -18.05
CA ARG A 208 8.22 7.16 -18.50
C ARG A 208 9.23 7.72 -17.48
N GLN A 209 10.13 8.60 -17.96
CA GLN A 209 11.26 9.11 -17.17
C GLN A 209 10.87 9.93 -15.92
N ASP A 210 9.70 10.53 -15.91
CA ASP A 210 9.17 11.28 -14.77
C ASP A 210 8.07 10.51 -13.99
N ALA A 211 7.96 9.20 -14.20
CA ALA A 211 6.95 8.40 -13.55
C ALA A 211 7.28 8.13 -12.07
N PHE A 212 6.22 8.06 -11.28
CA PHE A 212 6.21 7.40 -9.98
C PHE A 212 5.43 6.09 -10.09
N VAL A 213 6.05 5.01 -9.63
CA VAL A 213 5.47 3.67 -9.60
C VAL A 213 5.33 3.21 -8.16
N ALA A 214 4.11 2.86 -7.73
CA ALA A 214 3.86 2.11 -6.51
C ALA A 214 3.60 0.64 -6.85
N ALA A 215 4.55 -0.25 -6.55
CA ALA A 215 4.46 -1.68 -6.80
C ALA A 215 4.11 -2.41 -5.49
N VAL A 216 2.86 -2.88 -5.37
CA VAL A 216 2.32 -3.40 -4.09
C VAL A 216 1.78 -4.83 -4.19
N GLY A 217 1.67 -5.42 -5.38
CA GLY A 217 1.07 -6.74 -5.54
C GLY A 217 1.98 -7.89 -5.11
N ALA A 218 3.29 -7.77 -5.32
CA ALA A 218 4.29 -8.76 -4.93
C ALA A 218 4.83 -8.44 -3.52
N PHE A 219 4.57 -9.30 -2.54
CA PHE A 219 4.96 -9.13 -1.13
C PHE A 219 5.63 -10.38 -0.53
N THR A 220 6.11 -11.28 -1.39
CA THR A 220 6.95 -12.42 -1.04
C THR A 220 8.05 -12.59 -2.07
N PRO A 221 9.17 -13.25 -1.76
CA PRO A 221 10.31 -13.36 -2.68
C PRO A 221 10.00 -14.14 -3.96
N ARG A 222 8.89 -14.92 -3.99
CA ARG A 222 8.46 -15.69 -5.16
C ARG A 222 7.48 -14.97 -6.07
N MET A 223 6.88 -13.88 -5.60
CA MET A 223 5.90 -13.10 -6.35
C MET A 223 6.59 -12.03 -7.16
N LEU A 224 6.06 -11.73 -8.36
CA LEU A 224 6.52 -10.60 -9.16
C LEU A 224 5.39 -10.06 -10.04
N GLU A 225 5.43 -8.76 -10.30
CA GLU A 225 4.56 -8.04 -11.23
C GLU A 225 5.34 -7.46 -12.40
N TRP A 226 6.58 -7.08 -12.17
CA TRP A 226 7.45 -6.39 -13.11
C TRP A 226 8.52 -7.34 -13.66
N ALA A 227 8.79 -7.25 -14.96
CA ALA A 227 9.87 -8.04 -15.56
C ALA A 227 11.22 -7.68 -14.93
N PRO A 228 12.07 -8.67 -14.60
CA PRO A 228 13.37 -8.44 -13.95
C PRO A 228 14.27 -7.46 -14.69
N GLU A 229 14.25 -7.48 -16.03
CA GLU A 229 14.99 -6.54 -16.88
C GLU A 229 14.51 -5.10 -16.73
N VAL A 230 13.20 -4.88 -16.52
CA VAL A 230 12.62 -3.55 -16.28
C VAL A 230 13.04 -3.05 -14.89
N CYS A 231 13.00 -3.90 -13.87
CA CYS A 231 13.49 -3.54 -12.54
C CYS A 231 14.96 -3.13 -12.55
N ARG A 232 15.81 -3.88 -13.27
CA ARG A 232 17.23 -3.52 -13.47
C ARG A 232 17.39 -2.19 -14.22
N HIS A 233 16.60 -1.98 -15.27
CA HIS A 233 16.63 -0.73 -16.03
C HIS A 233 16.25 0.47 -15.14
N ILE A 234 15.17 0.37 -14.37
CA ILE A 234 14.75 1.44 -13.45
C ILE A 234 15.80 1.70 -12.37
N SER A 235 16.42 0.64 -11.82
CA SER A 235 17.49 0.79 -10.83
C SER A 235 18.73 1.52 -11.40
N ALA A 236 19.01 1.35 -12.68
CA ALA A 236 20.15 1.99 -13.35
C ALA A 236 19.87 3.43 -13.81
N THR A 237 18.62 3.77 -14.12
CA THR A 237 18.25 5.05 -14.76
C THR A 237 17.40 5.96 -13.86
N GLY A 238 16.92 5.45 -12.75
CA GLY A 238 16.01 6.14 -11.84
C GLY A 238 16.34 5.88 -10.38
N ARG A 239 15.29 5.80 -9.56
CA ARG A 239 15.40 5.54 -8.11
C ARG A 239 14.51 4.40 -7.70
N VAL A 240 15.05 3.47 -6.92
CA VAL A 240 14.27 2.45 -6.22
C VAL A 240 14.21 2.85 -4.73
N VAL A 241 13.00 2.78 -4.16
CA VAL A 241 12.76 3.05 -2.74
C VAL A 241 11.90 1.90 -2.20
N VAL A 242 12.24 1.35 -1.05
CA VAL A 242 11.46 0.29 -0.40
C VAL A 242 10.66 0.86 0.76
N ASP A 243 9.57 0.20 1.13
CA ASP A 243 8.74 0.69 2.25
C ASP A 243 9.47 0.57 3.59
N THR A 244 10.06 -0.59 3.88
CA THR A 244 10.86 -0.85 5.09
C THR A 244 11.98 -1.85 4.80
N ARG A 245 12.81 -2.15 5.82
CA ARG A 245 13.85 -3.20 5.72
C ARG A 245 13.29 -4.63 5.61
N ASP A 246 12.01 -4.87 5.92
CA ASP A 246 11.38 -6.17 5.66
C ASP A 246 11.41 -6.52 4.15
N ALA A 247 11.40 -5.50 3.28
CA ALA A 247 11.55 -5.65 1.83
C ALA A 247 12.84 -6.39 1.42
N ASP A 248 13.90 -6.36 2.23
CA ASP A 248 15.18 -7.03 1.97
C ASP A 248 14.99 -8.53 1.71
N HIS A 249 13.90 -9.12 2.25
CA HIS A 249 13.56 -10.53 2.12
C HIS A 249 12.23 -10.79 1.39
N GLU A 250 11.46 -9.76 1.07
CA GLU A 250 10.08 -9.89 0.59
C GLU A 250 9.83 -9.26 -0.78
N ALA A 251 10.71 -8.35 -1.24
CA ALA A 251 10.54 -7.60 -2.47
C ALA A 251 10.82 -8.45 -3.72
N GLY A 252 9.93 -9.37 -4.04
CA GLY A 252 10.14 -10.38 -5.10
C GLY A 252 10.51 -9.79 -6.45
N ASP A 253 9.91 -8.67 -6.88
CA ASP A 253 10.27 -7.98 -8.11
C ASP A 253 11.75 -7.61 -8.17
N LEU A 254 12.30 -7.12 -7.05
CA LEU A 254 13.69 -6.67 -6.96
C LEU A 254 14.66 -7.85 -6.73
N LEU A 255 14.26 -8.79 -5.87
CA LEU A 255 15.07 -9.98 -5.55
C LEU A 255 15.27 -10.87 -6.78
N GLN A 256 14.20 -11.13 -7.54
CA GLN A 256 14.29 -11.93 -8.79
C GLN A 256 15.01 -11.18 -9.91
N ALA A 257 15.11 -9.86 -9.84
CA ALA A 257 15.96 -9.07 -10.71
C ALA A 257 17.45 -9.12 -10.30
N GLY A 258 17.80 -9.76 -9.19
CA GLY A 258 19.18 -9.83 -8.67
C GLY A 258 19.68 -8.48 -8.14
N LEU A 259 18.79 -7.60 -7.70
CA LEU A 259 19.14 -6.28 -7.20
C LEU A 259 19.50 -6.31 -5.71
N PRO A 260 20.46 -5.49 -5.25
CA PRO A 260 20.85 -5.40 -3.84
C PRO A 260 19.82 -4.60 -3.04
N VAL A 261 18.73 -5.24 -2.62
CA VAL A 261 17.58 -4.56 -1.97
C VAL A 261 18.00 -3.83 -0.70
N THR A 262 18.99 -4.36 0.03
CA THR A 262 19.56 -3.75 1.23
C THR A 262 20.17 -2.37 1.01
N ASP A 263 20.59 -2.06 -0.22
CA ASP A 263 21.25 -0.79 -0.56
C ASP A 263 20.24 0.32 -0.90
N PHE A 264 18.99 -0.03 -1.15
CA PHE A 264 17.97 0.98 -1.49
C PHE A 264 17.48 1.75 -0.26
N PRO A 265 17.22 3.06 -0.40
CA PRO A 265 16.64 3.86 0.67
C PRO A 265 15.22 3.37 0.99
N THR A 266 14.84 3.55 2.26
CA THR A 266 13.46 3.29 2.73
C THR A 266 12.58 4.53 2.54
N LEU A 267 11.25 4.33 2.68
CA LEU A 267 10.31 5.44 2.73
C LEU A 267 10.64 6.41 3.90
N ALA A 268 11.10 5.88 5.04
CA ALA A 268 11.54 6.71 6.17
C ALA A 268 12.70 7.63 5.80
N ASP A 269 13.66 7.15 5.01
CA ASP A 269 14.78 7.98 4.54
C ASP A 269 14.29 9.08 3.60
N GLY A 270 13.34 8.75 2.71
CA GLY A 270 12.69 9.73 1.83
C GLY A 270 11.96 10.83 2.61
N VAL A 271 11.21 10.46 3.64
CA VAL A 271 10.47 11.40 4.51
C VAL A 271 11.43 12.30 5.28
N ARG A 272 12.52 11.75 5.85
CA ARG A 272 13.55 12.55 6.55
C ARG A 272 14.25 13.52 5.60
N GLN A 273 14.60 13.07 4.41
CA GLN A 273 15.22 13.94 3.39
C GLN A 273 14.29 15.09 2.99
N SER A 274 13.02 14.81 2.81
CA SER A 274 12.01 15.82 2.50
C SER A 274 11.86 16.85 3.62
N ALA A 275 11.87 16.41 4.88
CA ALA A 275 11.78 17.27 6.05
C ALA A 275 13.00 18.20 6.21
N SER A 276 14.18 17.77 5.73
CA SER A 276 15.40 18.59 5.76
C SER A 276 15.49 19.64 4.64
N GLY A 277 14.49 19.72 3.76
CA GLY A 277 14.48 20.64 2.61
C GLY A 277 15.47 20.27 1.50
N ALA A 278 16.11 19.10 1.56
CA ALA A 278 17.00 18.63 0.51
C ALA A 278 16.22 18.36 -0.79
N ALA A 279 16.79 18.75 -1.91
CA ALA A 279 16.13 18.66 -3.20
C ALA A 279 15.72 17.20 -3.54
N ARG A 280 14.45 17.00 -3.83
CA ARG A 280 13.83 15.71 -4.18
C ARG A 280 14.22 15.16 -5.56
N ARG A 281 15.02 15.88 -6.34
CA ARG A 281 15.15 15.65 -7.78
C ARG A 281 16.35 14.78 -8.12
N GLY A 282 16.12 13.47 -8.26
CA GLY A 282 16.90 12.63 -9.15
C GLY A 282 16.32 12.67 -10.58
N ALA A 283 17.13 12.54 -11.59
CA ALA A 283 16.66 12.24 -12.94
C ALA A 283 16.15 10.79 -12.99
N GLY A 284 15.07 10.55 -13.73
CA GLY A 284 14.54 9.21 -13.95
C GLY A 284 13.32 8.84 -13.10
N PRO A 285 12.71 7.68 -13.38
CA PRO A 285 11.52 7.21 -12.71
C PRO A 285 11.79 6.84 -11.25
N VAL A 286 10.77 6.92 -10.41
CA VAL A 286 10.82 6.45 -9.02
C VAL A 286 9.99 5.17 -8.91
N PHE A 287 10.61 4.10 -8.47
CA PHE A 287 9.97 2.82 -8.19
C PHE A 287 9.90 2.59 -6.70
N PHE A 288 8.70 2.76 -6.15
CA PHE A 288 8.41 2.51 -4.75
C PHE A 288 7.88 1.08 -4.59
N LYS A 289 8.65 0.22 -3.93
CA LYS A 289 8.27 -1.16 -3.62
C LYS A 289 7.72 -1.26 -2.21
N SER A 290 6.48 -1.75 -2.07
CA SER A 290 5.86 -1.98 -0.77
C SER A 290 5.49 -3.44 -0.58
N CYS A 291 5.96 -4.04 0.52
CA CYS A 291 5.69 -5.42 0.92
C CYS A 291 4.74 -5.50 2.12
N GLY A 292 4.58 -4.39 2.85
CA GLY A 292 3.70 -4.29 3.99
C GLY A 292 4.42 -4.54 5.32
N TRP A 293 3.98 -3.81 6.36
CA TRP A 293 4.61 -3.78 7.67
C TRP A 293 3.56 -3.50 8.75
N ALA A 294 3.71 -4.06 9.96
CA ALA A 294 2.75 -3.87 11.04
C ALA A 294 2.72 -2.42 11.55
N GLY A 295 3.77 -1.64 11.34
CA GLY A 295 3.77 -0.21 11.61
C GLY A 295 2.70 0.56 10.83
N TRP A 296 2.37 0.12 9.62
CA TRP A 296 1.27 0.72 8.84
C TRP A 296 -0.10 0.46 9.47
N ASP A 297 -0.27 -0.67 10.14
CA ASP A 297 -1.49 -1.01 10.89
C ASP A 297 -1.56 -0.19 12.19
N LEU A 298 -0.41 0.10 12.83
CA LEU A 298 -0.32 1.02 13.98
C LEU A 298 -0.65 2.47 13.56
N ALA A 299 -0.18 2.94 12.41
CA ALA A 299 -0.56 4.25 11.87
C ALA A 299 -2.07 4.33 11.62
N ALA A 300 -2.69 3.26 11.13
CA ALA A 300 -4.14 3.18 10.99
C ALA A 300 -4.86 3.22 12.35
N ALA A 301 -4.33 2.55 13.37
CA ALA A 301 -4.88 2.61 14.73
C ALA A 301 -4.78 4.03 15.32
N ARG A 302 -3.65 4.72 15.12
CA ARG A 302 -3.48 6.14 15.51
C ARG A 302 -4.52 7.03 14.83
N CYS A 303 -4.68 6.88 13.51
CA CYS A 303 -5.66 7.63 12.73
C CYS A 303 -7.09 7.40 13.26
N ALA A 304 -7.50 6.13 13.41
CA ALA A 304 -8.82 5.80 13.92
C ALA A 304 -9.04 6.31 15.34
N HIS A 305 -8.05 6.20 16.22
CA HIS A 305 -8.12 6.69 17.59
C HIS A 305 -8.30 8.22 17.66
N ALA A 306 -7.55 8.97 16.83
CA ALA A 306 -7.66 10.43 16.74
C ALA A 306 -9.05 10.86 16.24
N GLN A 307 -9.56 10.23 15.16
CA GLN A 307 -10.88 10.54 14.61
C GLN A 307 -12.02 10.30 15.63
N LEU A 308 -11.91 9.26 16.43
CA LEU A 308 -12.95 8.89 17.42
C LEU A 308 -12.86 9.70 18.72
N SER A 309 -11.66 10.14 19.07
CA SER A 309 -11.42 10.94 20.29
C SER A 309 -11.69 12.43 20.08
N GLY A 310 -11.99 12.87 18.85
CA GLY A 310 -12.14 14.28 18.51
C GLY A 310 -10.87 15.12 18.77
N LYS A 311 -9.71 14.48 18.88
CA LYS A 311 -8.41 15.13 19.07
C LYS A 311 -7.74 15.27 17.70
N PRO A 312 -7.26 16.48 17.36
CA PRO A 312 -6.54 16.73 16.13
C PRO A 312 -5.22 15.95 16.05
#